data_e249f2c4849e03bb19077ae71d064c12
#
_entry.id   e249f2c4849e03bb19077ae71d064c12
#
_cell.length_a   1.000
_cell.length_b   1.000
_cell.length_c   1.000
_cell.angle_alpha   90.00
_cell.angle_beta   90.00
_cell.angle_gamma   90.00
#
_symmetry.space_group_name_H-M   'P 1'
#
loop_
_entity.id
_entity.type
_entity.pdbx_description
1 polymer ?
#
loop_
_entity_poly.entity_id
_entity_poly.type
_entity_poly.pdbx_seq_one_letter_code
_entity_poly.pdbx_strand_id
1 'polypeptide(L)'
;MIKLNQKQKEELERCAKASNDKDEIRKSQTILLLDEKNGLKLVKRLIGYGRTQAYTIKKRYLKEGIPSLSDKRKGKPKELLTKQQREEIIETVKTKRPKDCGYEREHWITSILGDWISRNFKVKYKSKTSLYLVFKQAQFTYHKPGRVYDKHDEKEVEAWKAETKPKLDRYLKEENAVLLTEDEMVLTTETTIQKVWLPEGEFPKIICTTGGRKRRSVYGFLNMKTGEEHAFKTEFQNMYQTKDILEEIRNIYPKQKIVLFWDNAGWHRGSVVQDWIRNDGNIEIIHFPRYAPEENPQEHVWKSGREKVTHNEYIENIDVATDTLVEYFKRTRFGYSLLGVSSVS
;
A
#
# COMPACT_ATOMS: atom_id res chain seq x y z
N MET A 1 -23.41 -37.56 40.28
CA MET A 1 -24.48 -37.40 39.28
C MET A 1 -25.31 -36.16 39.65
N ILE A 2 -25.83 -35.43 38.71
CA ILE A 2 -26.92 -34.48 38.91
C ILE A 2 -28.20 -35.28 38.60
N LYS A 3 -29.28 -35.04 39.30
CA LYS A 3 -30.58 -35.58 38.91
C LYS A 3 -31.44 -34.41 38.43
N LEU A 4 -31.72 -34.40 37.14
CA LEU A 4 -32.56 -33.41 36.50
C LEU A 4 -34.01 -33.91 36.43
N ASN A 5 -34.99 -33.03 36.70
CA ASN A 5 -36.39 -33.34 36.41
C ASN A 5 -36.67 -33.10 34.91
N GLN A 6 -37.85 -33.59 34.44
CA GLN A 6 -38.21 -33.54 33.02
C GLN A 6 -38.24 -32.09 32.49
N LYS A 7 -38.76 -31.14 33.24
CA LYS A 7 -38.81 -29.71 32.87
C LYS A 7 -37.42 -29.09 32.68
N GLN A 8 -36.48 -29.43 33.58
CA GLN A 8 -35.09 -28.97 33.47
C GLN A 8 -34.37 -29.54 32.23
N LYS A 9 -34.65 -30.79 31.88
CA LYS A 9 -34.12 -31.40 30.65
C LYS A 9 -34.60 -30.65 29.41
N GLU A 10 -35.90 -30.45 29.29
CA GLU A 10 -36.54 -29.75 28.19
C GLU A 10 -36.02 -28.29 28.05
N GLU A 11 -35.86 -27.59 29.16
CA GLU A 11 -35.29 -26.24 29.17
C GLU A 11 -33.82 -26.20 28.68
N LEU A 12 -32.98 -27.14 29.13
CA LEU A 12 -31.58 -27.26 28.69
C LEU A 12 -31.46 -27.65 27.22
N GLU A 13 -32.30 -28.58 26.76
CA GLU A 13 -32.35 -28.97 25.35
C GLU A 13 -32.81 -27.80 24.48
N ARG A 14 -33.80 -27.04 24.91
CA ARG A 14 -34.24 -25.82 24.21
C ARG A 14 -33.14 -24.80 24.14
N CYS A 15 -32.43 -24.55 25.26
CA CYS A 15 -31.29 -23.66 25.32
C CYS A 15 -30.18 -24.12 24.37
N ALA A 16 -29.85 -25.39 24.36
CA ALA A 16 -28.81 -25.94 23.46
C ALA A 16 -29.18 -25.84 21.96
N LYS A 17 -30.50 -25.93 21.63
CA LYS A 17 -30.98 -25.85 20.23
C LYS A 17 -31.18 -24.41 19.76
N ALA A 18 -31.57 -23.48 20.62
CA ALA A 18 -31.93 -22.12 20.29
C ALA A 18 -30.75 -21.13 20.39
N SER A 19 -29.71 -21.47 21.16
CA SER A 19 -28.55 -20.58 21.34
C SER A 19 -27.63 -20.57 20.11
N ASN A 20 -27.17 -19.36 19.74
CA ASN A 20 -26.09 -19.15 18.77
C ASN A 20 -24.71 -19.11 19.44
N ASP A 21 -24.62 -19.20 20.76
CA ASP A 21 -23.36 -19.17 21.51
C ASP A 21 -22.86 -20.61 21.73
N LYS A 22 -21.75 -20.95 21.07
CA LYS A 22 -21.12 -22.28 21.20
C LYS A 22 -20.77 -22.65 22.64
N ASP A 23 -20.44 -21.70 23.48
CA ASP A 23 -20.13 -21.95 24.89
C ASP A 23 -21.38 -22.27 25.69
N GLU A 24 -22.47 -21.56 25.45
CA GLU A 24 -23.76 -21.85 26.07
C GLU A 24 -24.30 -23.23 25.68
N ILE A 25 -24.19 -23.56 24.38
CA ILE A 25 -24.54 -24.90 23.88
C ILE A 25 -23.74 -25.99 24.60
N ARG A 26 -22.41 -25.85 24.65
CA ARG A 26 -21.52 -26.82 25.32
C ARG A 26 -21.80 -26.97 26.82
N LYS A 27 -22.10 -25.86 27.51
CA LYS A 27 -22.45 -25.90 28.93
C LYS A 27 -23.78 -26.57 29.16
N SER A 28 -24.81 -26.29 28.34
CA SER A 28 -26.12 -26.97 28.39
C SER A 28 -25.97 -28.45 28.19
N GLN A 29 -25.25 -28.87 27.15
CA GLN A 29 -24.95 -30.29 26.89
C GLN A 29 -24.14 -30.93 28.01
N THR A 30 -23.22 -30.20 28.64
CA THR A 30 -22.46 -30.69 29.79
C THR A 30 -23.40 -31.05 30.95
N ILE A 31 -24.40 -30.23 31.26
CA ILE A 31 -25.35 -30.50 32.34
C ILE A 31 -26.25 -31.69 32.03
N LEU A 32 -26.75 -31.79 30.79
CA LEU A 32 -27.54 -32.95 30.33
C LEU A 32 -26.74 -34.26 30.44
N LEU A 33 -25.50 -34.27 29.95
CA LEU A 33 -24.63 -35.45 30.03
C LEU A 33 -24.26 -35.83 31.47
N LEU A 34 -24.15 -34.88 32.39
CA LEU A 34 -23.88 -35.18 33.82
C LEU A 34 -25.06 -35.86 34.56
N ASP A 35 -26.27 -35.84 34.00
CA ASP A 35 -27.43 -36.55 34.49
C ASP A 35 -27.37 -38.05 34.10
N GLU A 36 -26.65 -38.42 33.06
CA GLU A 36 -26.55 -39.76 32.56
C GLU A 36 -25.55 -40.63 33.35
N LYS A 37 -25.72 -41.97 33.22
CA LYS A 37 -24.78 -42.95 33.76
C LYS A 37 -23.42 -42.76 33.09
N ASN A 38 -22.35 -42.65 33.87
CA ASN A 38 -21.01 -42.33 33.41
C ASN A 38 -20.84 -40.92 32.78
N GLY A 39 -21.68 -39.95 33.13
CA GLY A 39 -21.76 -38.61 32.54
C GLY A 39 -20.43 -37.88 32.47
N LEU A 40 -19.54 -37.97 33.46
CA LEU A 40 -18.20 -37.35 33.39
C LEU A 40 -17.32 -37.89 32.26
N LYS A 41 -17.41 -39.19 31.98
CA LYS A 41 -16.69 -39.83 30.86
C LYS A 41 -17.24 -39.33 29.52
N LEU A 42 -18.58 -39.18 29.45
CA LEU A 42 -19.27 -38.66 28.27
C LEU A 42 -18.92 -37.18 28.02
N VAL A 43 -18.94 -36.36 29.06
CA VAL A 43 -18.53 -34.93 28.97
C VAL A 43 -17.11 -34.80 28.46
N LYS A 44 -16.15 -35.57 29.01
CA LYS A 44 -14.75 -35.53 28.53
C LYS A 44 -14.64 -35.94 27.06
N ARG A 45 -15.36 -37.02 26.65
CA ARG A 45 -15.29 -37.56 25.29
C ARG A 45 -15.99 -36.69 24.25
N LEU A 46 -17.17 -36.13 24.55
CA LEU A 46 -18.03 -35.46 23.57
C LEU A 46 -17.84 -33.93 23.58
N ILE A 47 -17.60 -33.33 24.76
CA ILE A 47 -17.49 -31.86 24.92
C ILE A 47 -16.02 -31.42 25.09
N GLY A 48 -15.16 -32.33 25.57
CA GLY A 48 -13.74 -32.01 25.84
C GLY A 48 -13.46 -31.36 27.20
N TYR A 49 -14.48 -31.18 28.05
CA TYR A 49 -14.30 -30.57 29.38
C TYR A 49 -13.74 -31.56 30.39
N GLY A 50 -12.73 -31.09 31.15
CA GLY A 50 -12.18 -31.84 32.27
C GLY A 50 -13.13 -31.88 33.49
N ARG A 51 -12.81 -32.75 34.46
CA ARG A 51 -13.62 -32.94 35.69
C ARG A 51 -13.89 -31.61 36.43
N THR A 52 -12.88 -30.81 36.66
CA THR A 52 -12.98 -29.54 37.39
C THR A 52 -13.92 -28.55 36.68
N GLN A 53 -13.80 -28.43 35.36
CA GLN A 53 -14.65 -27.54 34.57
C GLN A 53 -16.11 -28.00 34.56
N ALA A 54 -16.36 -29.32 34.36
CA ALA A 54 -17.71 -29.87 34.40
C ALA A 54 -18.39 -29.66 35.76
N TYR A 55 -17.67 -29.85 36.87
CA TYR A 55 -18.20 -29.58 38.23
C TYR A 55 -18.42 -28.07 38.48
N THR A 56 -17.59 -27.22 37.98
CA THR A 56 -17.78 -25.75 38.08
C THR A 56 -19.04 -25.32 37.36
N ILE A 57 -19.27 -25.83 36.12
CA ILE A 57 -20.50 -25.57 35.37
C ILE A 57 -21.71 -26.08 36.12
N LYS A 58 -21.66 -27.32 36.61
CA LYS A 58 -22.71 -27.94 37.43
C LYS A 58 -23.03 -27.08 38.66
N LYS A 59 -22.02 -26.67 39.43
CA LYS A 59 -22.19 -25.87 40.64
C LYS A 59 -22.89 -24.55 40.36
N ARG A 60 -22.54 -23.88 39.28
CA ARG A 60 -23.16 -22.63 38.85
C ARG A 60 -24.61 -22.85 38.41
N TYR A 61 -24.85 -23.88 37.59
CA TYR A 61 -26.22 -24.22 37.15
C TYR A 61 -27.15 -24.51 38.32
N LEU A 62 -26.69 -25.30 39.30
CA LEU A 62 -27.50 -25.61 40.50
C LEU A 62 -27.81 -24.37 41.34
N LYS A 63 -26.96 -23.33 41.29
CA LYS A 63 -27.16 -22.07 42.03
C LYS A 63 -28.00 -21.04 41.28
N GLU A 64 -27.81 -20.89 39.99
CA GLU A 64 -28.35 -19.77 39.21
C GLU A 64 -29.23 -20.21 38.04
N GLY A 65 -29.35 -21.52 37.75
CA GLY A 65 -30.15 -22.06 36.64
C GLY A 65 -29.55 -21.74 35.25
N ILE A 66 -30.41 -21.71 34.23
CA ILE A 66 -30.08 -21.41 32.82
C ILE A 66 -29.28 -20.11 32.66
N PRO A 67 -29.57 -18.98 33.35
CA PRO A 67 -28.77 -17.74 33.20
C PRO A 67 -27.29 -17.89 33.53
N SER A 68 -26.87 -18.96 34.23
CA SER A 68 -25.46 -19.21 34.54
C SER A 68 -24.67 -19.79 33.37
N LEU A 69 -25.34 -20.26 32.34
CA LEU A 69 -24.73 -20.91 31.17
C LEU A 69 -24.23 -19.83 30.17
N SER A 70 -24.86 -18.67 30.12
CA SER A 70 -24.36 -17.56 29.31
C SER A 70 -23.07 -16.97 29.89
N ASP A 71 -22.16 -16.52 29.03
CA ASP A 71 -20.89 -15.90 29.48
C ASP A 71 -21.10 -14.43 29.86
N LYS A 72 -21.27 -14.20 31.17
CA LYS A 72 -21.39 -12.83 31.71
C LYS A 72 -20.14 -11.94 31.48
N ARG A 73 -18.99 -12.56 31.10
CA ARG A 73 -17.75 -11.82 30.76
C ARG A 73 -17.78 -11.23 29.35
N LYS A 74 -18.72 -11.67 28.50
CA LYS A 74 -18.99 -11.11 27.17
C LYS A 74 -19.85 -9.84 27.21
N GLY A 75 -19.94 -9.15 28.33
CA GLY A 75 -20.49 -7.79 28.37
C GLY A 75 -19.73 -6.94 27.37
N LYS A 76 -20.43 -6.21 26.48
CA LYS A 76 -19.80 -5.22 25.61
C LYS A 76 -18.89 -4.35 26.48
N PRO A 77 -17.63 -4.10 26.06
CA PRO A 77 -16.77 -3.16 26.77
C PRO A 77 -17.55 -1.86 26.98
N LYS A 78 -17.53 -1.33 28.23
CA LYS A 78 -18.23 -0.09 28.53
C LYS A 78 -17.74 0.98 27.56
N GLU A 79 -18.61 1.47 26.70
CA GLU A 79 -18.28 2.52 25.75
C GLU A 79 -17.89 3.76 26.54
N LEU A 80 -16.70 4.29 26.29
CA LEU A 80 -16.18 5.48 26.97
C LEU A 80 -16.84 6.76 26.47
N LEU A 81 -17.37 6.74 25.25
CA LEU A 81 -18.07 7.85 24.60
C LEU A 81 -19.55 7.48 24.41
N THR A 82 -20.42 8.46 24.57
CA THR A 82 -21.83 8.32 24.16
C THR A 82 -21.94 8.29 22.65
N LYS A 83 -23.08 7.84 22.13
CA LYS A 83 -23.36 7.83 20.69
C LYS A 83 -23.25 9.24 20.09
N GLN A 84 -23.82 10.23 20.76
CA GLN A 84 -23.78 11.64 20.34
C GLN A 84 -22.35 12.19 20.30
N GLN A 85 -21.56 11.94 21.34
CA GLN A 85 -20.13 12.35 21.36
C GLN A 85 -19.34 11.71 20.22
N ARG A 86 -19.62 10.44 19.89
CA ARG A 86 -18.97 9.74 18.78
C ARG A 86 -19.34 10.36 17.43
N GLU A 87 -20.61 10.70 17.23
CA GLU A 87 -21.08 11.37 16.02
C GLU A 87 -20.42 12.74 15.86
N GLU A 88 -20.32 13.51 16.93
CA GLU A 88 -19.63 14.81 16.95
C GLU A 88 -18.14 14.69 16.59
N ILE A 89 -17.44 13.67 17.11
CA ILE A 89 -16.04 13.43 16.80
C ILE A 89 -15.88 13.08 15.30
N ILE A 90 -16.74 12.21 14.77
CA ILE A 90 -16.71 11.79 13.37
C ILE A 90 -16.95 13.00 12.46
N GLU A 91 -17.94 13.82 12.79
CA GLU A 91 -18.26 15.04 12.04
C GLU A 91 -17.10 16.04 12.08
N THR A 92 -16.50 16.26 13.23
CA THR A 92 -15.33 17.14 13.36
C THR A 92 -14.15 16.65 12.51
N VAL A 93 -13.85 15.35 12.55
CA VAL A 93 -12.76 14.79 11.76
C VAL A 93 -13.01 14.94 10.25
N LYS A 94 -14.27 14.84 9.80
CA LYS A 94 -14.65 15.00 8.38
C LYS A 94 -14.63 16.43 7.89
N THR A 95 -15.06 17.39 8.73
CA THR A 95 -15.32 18.77 8.30
C THR A 95 -14.24 19.76 8.70
N LYS A 96 -13.42 19.44 9.70
CA LYS A 96 -12.38 20.33 10.22
C LYS A 96 -11.00 19.72 10.11
N ARG A 97 -10.01 20.57 9.87
CA ARG A 97 -8.59 20.20 9.97
C ARG A 97 -8.12 20.34 11.43
N PRO A 98 -7.04 19.68 11.84
CA PRO A 98 -6.48 19.89 13.17
C PRO A 98 -6.19 21.36 13.50
N LYS A 99 -5.74 22.16 12.54
CA LYS A 99 -5.48 23.60 12.74
C LYS A 99 -6.73 24.38 13.14
N ASP A 100 -7.89 24.01 12.63
CA ASP A 100 -9.18 24.63 12.98
C ASP A 100 -9.58 24.27 14.42
N CYS A 101 -8.92 23.28 15.01
CA CYS A 101 -9.11 22.81 16.38
C CYS A 101 -7.94 23.20 17.32
N GLY A 102 -7.07 24.12 16.90
CA GLY A 102 -5.97 24.67 17.69
C GLY A 102 -4.68 23.87 17.69
N TYR A 103 -4.42 23.09 16.65
CA TYR A 103 -3.16 22.35 16.45
C TYR A 103 -2.38 22.91 15.25
N GLU A 104 -1.05 22.87 15.31
CA GLU A 104 -0.17 23.33 14.21
C GLU A 104 0.00 22.25 13.11
N ARG A 105 -1.07 21.55 12.71
CA ARG A 105 -1.02 20.46 11.72
C ARG A 105 -2.22 20.53 10.78
N GLU A 106 -1.94 20.18 9.50
CA GLU A 106 -2.99 20.14 8.46
C GLU A 106 -3.78 18.82 8.45
N HIS A 107 -3.18 17.73 8.89
CA HIS A 107 -3.77 16.39 8.78
C HIS A 107 -3.94 15.73 10.15
N TRP A 108 -5.05 15.04 10.31
CA TRP A 108 -5.33 14.26 11.51
C TRP A 108 -4.38 13.06 11.63
N ILE A 109 -3.79 12.91 12.81
CA ILE A 109 -3.04 11.73 13.23
C ILE A 109 -3.59 11.22 14.57
N THR A 110 -3.32 9.97 14.91
CA THR A 110 -3.88 9.35 16.13
C THR A 110 -3.54 10.09 17.41
N SER A 111 -2.34 10.67 17.53
CA SER A 111 -1.95 11.44 18.72
C SER A 111 -2.78 12.73 18.88
N ILE A 112 -2.99 13.47 17.80
CA ILE A 112 -3.79 14.69 17.80
C ILE A 112 -5.25 14.37 18.10
N LEU A 113 -5.82 13.35 17.42
CA LEU A 113 -7.20 12.95 17.67
C LEU A 113 -7.39 12.49 19.11
N GLY A 114 -6.46 11.73 19.67
CA GLY A 114 -6.51 11.29 21.06
C GLY A 114 -6.45 12.43 22.07
N ASP A 115 -5.59 13.42 21.81
CA ASP A 115 -5.47 14.62 22.64
C ASP A 115 -6.73 15.49 22.52
N TRP A 116 -7.25 15.70 21.33
CA TRP A 116 -8.47 16.46 21.09
C TRP A 116 -9.69 15.83 21.78
N ILE A 117 -9.85 14.50 21.69
CA ILE A 117 -10.90 13.77 22.40
C ILE A 117 -10.73 13.94 23.92
N SER A 118 -9.50 13.84 24.43
CA SER A 118 -9.23 14.00 25.85
C SER A 118 -9.57 15.40 26.36
N ARG A 119 -9.27 16.45 25.60
CA ARG A 119 -9.56 17.83 25.95
C ARG A 119 -11.07 18.12 25.97
N ASN A 120 -11.81 17.69 24.96
CA ASN A 120 -13.21 18.03 24.76
C ASN A 120 -14.18 17.13 25.55
N PHE A 121 -13.90 15.84 25.65
CA PHE A 121 -14.81 14.84 26.22
C PHE A 121 -14.27 14.20 27.50
N LYS A 122 -13.07 14.60 27.97
CA LYS A 122 -12.41 14.02 29.17
C LYS A 122 -12.22 12.50 29.10
N VAL A 123 -12.15 11.95 27.88
CA VAL A 123 -11.96 10.52 27.60
C VAL A 123 -10.55 10.28 27.08
N LYS A 124 -9.81 9.37 27.71
CA LYS A 124 -8.49 8.95 27.30
C LYS A 124 -8.49 7.47 26.92
N TYR A 125 -8.24 7.17 25.65
CA TYR A 125 -8.10 5.80 25.20
C TYR A 125 -6.73 5.21 25.57
N LYS A 126 -6.75 3.98 26.10
CA LYS A 126 -5.51 3.24 26.42
C LYS A 126 -4.81 2.69 25.18
N SER A 127 -5.56 2.43 24.11
CA SER A 127 -5.05 1.83 22.86
C SER A 127 -5.30 2.73 21.66
N LYS A 128 -4.32 2.83 20.79
CA LYS A 128 -4.44 3.48 19.46
C LYS A 128 -5.50 2.81 18.57
N THR A 129 -5.79 1.52 18.79
CA THR A 129 -6.82 0.79 18.05
C THR A 129 -8.18 1.46 18.12
N SER A 130 -8.55 2.02 19.29
CA SER A 130 -9.80 2.77 19.44
C SER A 130 -9.85 4.01 18.56
N LEU A 131 -8.72 4.71 18.40
CA LEU A 131 -8.60 5.89 17.52
C LEU A 131 -8.64 5.49 16.04
N TYR A 132 -8.03 4.38 15.67
CA TYR A 132 -8.16 3.83 14.31
C TYR A 132 -9.61 3.48 13.96
N LEU A 133 -10.37 2.94 14.94
CA LEU A 133 -11.80 2.67 14.73
C LEU A 133 -12.62 3.96 14.50
N VAL A 134 -12.28 5.06 15.17
CA VAL A 134 -12.91 6.38 14.91
C VAL A 134 -12.61 6.83 13.48
N PHE A 135 -11.35 6.78 13.02
CA PHE A 135 -11.00 7.12 11.65
C PHE A 135 -11.71 6.21 10.62
N LYS A 136 -11.77 4.91 10.89
CA LYS A 136 -12.48 3.97 10.02
C LYS A 136 -13.99 4.27 9.94
N GLN A 137 -14.62 4.62 11.05
CA GLN A 137 -16.03 5.04 11.08
C GLN A 137 -16.25 6.37 10.35
N ALA A 138 -15.27 7.27 10.38
CA ALA A 138 -15.27 8.49 9.58
C ALA A 138 -14.94 8.23 8.07
N GLN A 139 -14.72 6.98 7.67
CA GLN A 139 -14.31 6.58 6.31
C GLN A 139 -12.93 7.10 5.90
N PHE A 140 -12.04 7.30 6.86
CA PHE A 140 -10.65 7.66 6.62
C PHE A 140 -9.79 6.42 6.46
N THR A 141 -8.84 6.49 5.54
CA THR A 141 -7.79 5.50 5.33
C THR A 141 -6.42 6.12 5.60
N TYR A 142 -5.45 5.31 5.99
CA TYR A 142 -4.13 5.79 6.34
C TYR A 142 -3.20 5.71 5.14
N HIS A 143 -2.81 6.86 4.60
CA HIS A 143 -1.95 6.98 3.44
C HIS A 143 -0.71 7.82 3.73
N LYS A 144 0.37 7.56 2.98
CA LYS A 144 1.48 8.49 2.87
C LYS A 144 1.07 9.57 1.86
N PRO A 145 1.10 10.86 2.23
CA PRO A 145 0.85 11.94 1.27
C PRO A 145 1.81 11.85 0.08
N GLY A 146 1.30 12.09 -1.11
CA GLY A 146 2.09 12.31 -2.30
C GLY A 146 2.93 13.59 -2.17
N ARG A 147 3.98 13.70 -2.97
CA ARG A 147 4.75 14.93 -3.10
C ARG A 147 4.16 15.74 -4.26
N VAL A 148 3.89 16.99 -4.02
CA VAL A 148 3.57 17.98 -5.06
C VAL A 148 4.61 19.08 -4.95
N TYR A 149 5.20 19.44 -6.05
CA TYR A 149 6.18 20.53 -6.07
C TYR A 149 5.47 21.88 -5.93
N ASP A 150 6.08 22.83 -5.28
CA ASP A 150 5.54 24.18 -5.05
C ASP A 150 5.24 24.96 -6.36
N LYS A 151 5.93 24.58 -7.44
CA LYS A 151 5.75 25.14 -8.79
C LYS A 151 4.88 24.27 -9.71
N HIS A 152 4.24 23.22 -9.17
CA HIS A 152 3.30 22.40 -9.92
C HIS A 152 2.04 23.21 -10.25
N ASP A 153 1.65 23.25 -11.52
CA ASP A 153 0.42 23.91 -11.99
C ASP A 153 -0.51 22.88 -12.62
N GLU A 154 -1.58 22.56 -11.90
CA GLU A 154 -2.59 21.57 -12.34
C GLU A 154 -3.29 22.00 -13.64
N LYS A 155 -3.42 23.32 -13.89
CA LYS A 155 -4.00 23.85 -15.14
C LYS A 155 -3.08 23.62 -16.33
N GLU A 156 -1.75 23.78 -16.14
CA GLU A 156 -0.78 23.46 -17.18
C GLU A 156 -0.80 21.96 -17.50
N VAL A 157 -0.91 21.10 -16.49
CA VAL A 157 -1.00 19.65 -16.65
C VAL A 157 -2.28 19.26 -17.41
N GLU A 158 -3.44 19.79 -17.04
CA GLU A 158 -4.71 19.50 -17.71
C GLU A 158 -4.73 20.01 -19.15
N ALA A 159 -4.19 21.21 -19.43
CA ALA A 159 -4.05 21.74 -20.78
C ALA A 159 -3.13 20.84 -21.62
N TRP A 160 -1.99 20.41 -21.06
CA TRP A 160 -1.09 19.46 -21.72
C TRP A 160 -1.77 18.12 -22.04
N LYS A 161 -2.56 17.57 -21.11
CA LYS A 161 -3.33 16.34 -21.33
C LYS A 161 -4.32 16.49 -22.48
N ALA A 162 -5.04 17.58 -22.50
CA ALA A 162 -6.03 17.88 -23.56
C ALA A 162 -5.38 18.02 -24.94
N GLU A 163 -4.21 18.65 -25.03
CA GLU A 163 -3.47 18.83 -26.28
C GLU A 163 -2.78 17.52 -26.71
N THR A 164 -2.19 16.79 -25.78
CA THR A 164 -1.32 15.63 -26.06
C THR A 164 -2.13 14.37 -26.38
N LYS A 165 -3.28 14.15 -25.74
CA LYS A 165 -4.09 12.95 -25.94
C LYS A 165 -4.48 12.69 -27.40
N PRO A 166 -4.94 13.66 -28.19
CA PRO A 166 -5.24 13.43 -29.61
C PRO A 166 -4.00 13.07 -30.45
N LYS A 167 -2.84 13.67 -30.12
CA LYS A 167 -1.55 13.34 -30.79
C LYS A 167 -1.14 11.90 -30.48
N LEU A 168 -1.21 11.51 -29.21
CA LEU A 168 -0.93 10.17 -28.75
C LEU A 168 -1.81 9.12 -29.45
N ASP A 169 -3.14 9.35 -29.46
CA ASP A 169 -4.10 8.45 -30.09
C ASP A 169 -3.89 8.30 -31.61
N ARG A 170 -3.41 9.34 -32.27
CA ARG A 170 -2.98 9.29 -33.67
C ARG A 170 -1.75 8.41 -33.87
N TYR A 171 -0.68 8.65 -33.10
CA TYR A 171 0.57 7.92 -33.24
C TYR A 171 0.49 6.45 -32.82
N LEU A 172 -0.44 6.11 -31.92
CA LEU A 172 -0.72 4.70 -31.61
C LEU A 172 -1.20 3.89 -32.79
N LYS A 173 -1.96 4.51 -33.70
CA LYS A 173 -2.51 3.88 -34.92
C LYS A 173 -1.52 3.89 -36.08
N GLU A 174 -0.48 4.70 -36.00
CA GLU A 174 0.53 4.84 -37.04
C GLU A 174 1.56 3.72 -36.93
N GLU A 175 1.53 2.74 -37.86
CA GLU A 175 2.42 1.54 -37.81
C GLU A 175 3.90 1.91 -37.85
N ASN A 176 4.26 2.94 -38.61
CA ASN A 176 5.65 3.38 -38.78
C ASN A 176 6.09 4.40 -37.71
N ALA A 177 5.33 4.59 -36.64
CA ALA A 177 5.71 5.42 -35.51
C ALA A 177 5.99 4.55 -34.27
N VAL A 178 7.07 4.86 -33.53
CA VAL A 178 7.35 4.36 -32.21
C VAL A 178 7.12 5.48 -31.18
N LEU A 179 6.49 5.14 -30.08
CA LEU A 179 6.19 6.07 -28.98
C LEU A 179 7.07 5.69 -27.79
N LEU A 180 7.95 6.58 -27.40
CA LEU A 180 8.89 6.37 -26.29
C LEU A 180 8.65 7.42 -25.22
N THR A 181 8.63 6.99 -23.96
CA THR A 181 8.79 7.92 -22.81
C THR A 181 10.20 7.76 -22.28
N GLU A 182 10.85 8.85 -21.99
CA GLU A 182 12.24 8.86 -21.57
C GLU A 182 12.38 9.54 -20.21
N ASP A 183 13.35 9.08 -19.44
CA ASP A 183 13.80 9.68 -18.19
C ASP A 183 15.16 9.11 -17.78
N GLU A 184 15.81 9.75 -16.81
CA GLU A 184 17.06 9.27 -16.25
C GLU A 184 16.94 8.98 -14.76
N MET A 185 17.52 7.88 -14.33
CA MET A 185 17.71 7.60 -12.92
C MET A 185 19.18 7.60 -12.53
N VAL A 186 19.45 7.96 -11.28
CA VAL A 186 20.75 7.79 -10.65
C VAL A 186 20.68 6.63 -9.66
N LEU A 187 21.55 5.64 -9.85
CA LEU A 187 21.85 4.62 -8.87
C LEU A 187 23.07 5.02 -8.07
N THR A 188 23.03 4.81 -6.76
CA THR A 188 24.16 5.08 -5.86
C THR A 188 24.45 3.84 -5.00
N THR A 189 25.67 3.76 -4.43
CA THR A 189 26.01 2.71 -3.46
C THR A 189 25.27 2.84 -2.13
N GLU A 190 24.46 3.86 -1.94
CA GLU A 190 23.64 4.01 -0.75
C GLU A 190 22.42 3.06 -0.81
N THR A 191 22.36 2.14 0.15
CA THR A 191 21.25 1.19 0.26
C THR A 191 19.96 1.89 0.67
N THR A 192 18.90 1.67 -0.09
CA THR A 192 17.56 2.16 0.23
C THR A 192 16.81 1.12 1.05
N ILE A 193 16.33 1.52 2.25
CA ILE A 193 15.66 0.63 3.18
C ILE A 193 14.16 0.70 2.97
N GLN A 194 13.53 -0.46 2.77
CA GLN A 194 12.10 -0.65 2.65
C GLN A 194 11.57 -1.64 3.69
N LYS A 195 10.27 -1.51 4.01
CA LYS A 195 9.61 -2.42 4.95
C LYS A 195 9.48 -3.82 4.37
N VAL A 196 9.81 -4.83 5.15
CA VAL A 196 9.67 -6.24 4.81
C VAL A 196 8.88 -6.98 5.88
N TRP A 197 8.33 -8.13 5.54
CA TRP A 197 7.70 -9.03 6.50
C TRP A 197 8.77 -9.88 7.18
N LEU A 198 8.69 -9.96 8.51
CA LEU A 198 9.66 -10.67 9.36
C LEU A 198 8.92 -11.41 10.46
N PRO A 199 9.49 -12.52 11.00
CA PRO A 199 9.01 -13.14 12.21
C PRO A 199 8.93 -12.14 13.37
N GLU A 200 7.96 -12.34 14.26
CA GLU A 200 7.79 -11.47 15.44
C GLU A 200 9.08 -11.48 16.31
N GLY A 201 9.56 -10.29 16.62
CA GLY A 201 10.79 -10.11 17.43
C GLY A 201 12.09 -10.07 16.62
N GLU A 202 12.06 -10.28 15.31
CA GLU A 202 13.23 -10.15 14.46
C GLU A 202 13.35 -8.74 13.86
N PHE A 203 14.57 -8.19 13.92
CA PHE A 203 14.91 -6.87 13.38
C PHE A 203 16.23 -6.97 12.61
N PRO A 204 16.23 -7.44 11.34
CA PRO A 204 17.45 -7.56 10.57
C PRO A 204 18.09 -6.20 10.35
N LYS A 205 19.43 -6.22 10.30
CA LYS A 205 20.24 -5.07 9.93
C LYS A 205 20.79 -5.30 8.53
N ILE A 206 20.57 -4.35 7.64
CA ILE A 206 21.12 -4.38 6.28
C ILE A 206 22.46 -3.64 6.32
N ILE A 207 23.48 -4.24 5.72
CA ILE A 207 24.79 -3.61 5.58
C ILE A 207 24.63 -2.42 4.63
N CYS A 208 25.15 -1.28 5.03
CA CYS A 208 25.17 -0.07 4.22
C CYS A 208 26.61 0.36 3.96
N THR A 209 26.88 0.97 2.83
CA THR A 209 28.18 1.50 2.47
C THR A 209 28.59 2.63 3.42
N THR A 210 29.79 2.54 4.00
CA THR A 210 30.39 3.58 4.84
C THR A 210 31.38 4.47 4.08
N GLY A 211 31.75 4.09 2.84
CA GLY A 211 32.68 4.82 1.96
C GLY A 211 32.01 5.92 1.15
N GLY A 212 32.80 6.58 0.29
CA GLY A 212 32.30 7.62 -0.62
C GLY A 212 31.18 7.10 -1.54
N ARG A 213 30.16 7.93 -1.74
CA ARG A 213 29.02 7.60 -2.57
C ARG A 213 29.43 7.52 -4.05
N LYS A 214 29.55 6.31 -4.59
CA LYS A 214 29.69 6.09 -6.03
C LYS A 214 28.31 6.13 -6.69
N ARG A 215 28.25 6.55 -7.93
CA ARG A 215 27.00 6.66 -8.70
C ARG A 215 27.18 6.19 -10.14
N ARG A 216 26.09 5.76 -10.76
CA ARG A 216 25.91 5.55 -12.18
C ARG A 216 24.56 6.10 -12.60
N SER A 217 24.47 6.57 -13.81
CA SER A 217 23.21 6.99 -14.42
C SER A 217 22.68 5.91 -15.35
N VAL A 218 21.37 5.81 -15.44
CA VAL A 218 20.67 4.94 -16.40
C VAL A 218 19.68 5.82 -17.14
N TYR A 219 19.79 5.87 -18.45
CA TYR A 219 18.76 6.39 -19.34
C TYR A 219 17.79 5.29 -19.69
N GLY A 220 16.49 5.56 -19.67
CA GLY A 220 15.45 4.60 -19.99
C GLY A 220 14.48 5.12 -21.02
N PHE A 221 14.08 4.25 -21.94
CA PHE A 221 13.10 4.56 -22.98
C PHE A 221 12.05 3.46 -23.02
N LEU A 222 10.88 3.75 -22.42
CA LEU A 222 9.75 2.83 -22.45
C LEU A 222 8.97 2.97 -23.75
N ASN A 223 8.90 1.89 -24.52
CA ASN A 223 8.05 1.82 -25.68
C ASN A 223 6.58 1.61 -25.30
N MET A 224 5.79 2.64 -25.49
CA MET A 224 4.38 2.67 -25.10
C MET A 224 3.48 1.73 -25.91
N LYS A 225 3.96 1.20 -27.06
CA LYS A 225 3.23 0.23 -27.86
C LYS A 225 3.53 -1.21 -27.46
N THR A 226 4.76 -1.52 -27.02
CA THR A 226 5.22 -2.90 -26.77
C THR A 226 5.49 -3.19 -25.30
N GLY A 227 5.63 -2.15 -24.47
CA GLY A 227 6.07 -2.26 -23.08
C GLY A 227 7.54 -2.61 -22.92
N GLU A 228 8.33 -2.58 -24.01
CA GLU A 228 9.77 -2.78 -23.98
C GLU A 228 10.48 -1.59 -23.37
N GLU A 229 11.44 -1.89 -22.52
CA GLU A 229 12.31 -0.88 -21.92
C GLU A 229 13.71 -0.97 -22.52
N HIS A 230 14.19 0.12 -23.13
CA HIS A 230 15.56 0.27 -23.59
C HIS A 230 16.34 1.07 -22.55
N ALA A 231 17.17 0.39 -21.78
CA ALA A 231 17.94 0.99 -20.70
C ALA A 231 19.45 1.01 -21.03
N PHE A 232 20.10 2.15 -20.78
CA PHE A 232 21.51 2.41 -21.09
C PHE A 232 22.23 2.94 -19.86
N LYS A 233 23.29 2.25 -19.43
CA LYS A 233 24.16 2.68 -18.34
C LYS A 233 25.15 3.75 -18.84
N THR A 234 25.29 4.84 -18.06
CA THR A 234 26.28 5.88 -18.27
C THR A 234 26.95 6.29 -16.95
N GLU A 235 28.06 7.03 -17.02
CA GLU A 235 28.70 7.54 -15.81
C GLU A 235 27.92 8.71 -15.20
N PHE A 236 27.39 9.60 -16.04
CA PHE A 236 26.65 10.80 -15.66
C PHE A 236 25.69 11.23 -16.76
N GLN A 237 24.84 12.22 -16.45
CA GLN A 237 23.88 12.80 -17.39
C GLN A 237 24.43 14.11 -17.95
N ASN A 238 24.50 14.21 -19.28
CA ASN A 238 24.84 15.46 -19.98
C ASN A 238 24.42 15.37 -21.47
N MET A 239 24.54 16.49 -22.19
CA MET A 239 24.12 16.60 -23.59
C MET A 239 24.87 15.66 -24.54
N TYR A 240 26.11 15.27 -24.25
CA TYR A 240 26.89 14.36 -25.09
C TYR A 240 26.39 12.93 -24.91
N GLN A 241 26.23 12.48 -23.66
CA GLN A 241 25.67 11.17 -23.37
C GLN A 241 24.24 11.04 -23.91
N THR A 242 23.40 12.07 -23.72
CA THR A 242 22.05 12.09 -24.28
C THR A 242 22.06 11.94 -25.79
N LYS A 243 22.95 12.65 -26.50
CA LYS A 243 23.10 12.53 -27.95
C LYS A 243 23.54 11.11 -28.35
N ASP A 244 24.54 10.52 -27.71
CA ASP A 244 25.04 9.19 -28.02
C ASP A 244 23.94 8.13 -27.81
N ILE A 245 23.13 8.27 -26.76
CA ILE A 245 22.01 7.36 -26.49
C ILE A 245 20.87 7.53 -27.50
N LEU A 246 20.60 8.75 -27.93
CA LEU A 246 19.62 8.98 -29.01
C LEU A 246 20.07 8.32 -30.33
N GLU A 247 21.37 8.26 -30.61
CA GLU A 247 21.91 7.48 -31.73
C GLU A 247 21.66 5.98 -31.57
N GLU A 248 21.85 5.42 -30.36
CA GLU A 248 21.54 4.02 -30.09
C GLU A 248 20.03 3.75 -30.28
N ILE A 249 19.15 4.62 -29.80
CA ILE A 249 17.70 4.53 -30.01
C ILE A 249 17.37 4.59 -31.51
N ARG A 250 18.03 5.48 -32.28
CA ARG A 250 17.85 5.54 -33.73
C ARG A 250 18.33 4.27 -34.42
N ASN A 251 19.40 3.65 -33.96
CA ASN A 251 19.89 2.36 -34.48
C ASN A 251 18.88 1.22 -34.22
N ILE A 252 18.18 1.25 -33.09
CA ILE A 252 17.10 0.29 -32.79
C ILE A 252 15.89 0.54 -33.72
N TYR A 253 15.57 1.79 -34.01
CA TYR A 253 14.42 2.20 -34.84
C TYR A 253 14.84 2.97 -36.09
N PRO A 254 15.57 2.34 -37.04
CA PRO A 254 16.29 3.08 -38.08
C PRO A 254 15.39 3.76 -39.12
N LYS A 255 14.15 3.31 -39.26
CA LYS A 255 13.20 3.83 -40.29
C LYS A 255 11.95 4.45 -39.67
N GLN A 256 11.62 4.13 -38.43
CA GLN A 256 10.41 4.58 -37.78
C GLN A 256 10.50 6.05 -37.41
N LYS A 257 9.37 6.73 -37.45
CA LYS A 257 9.22 8.02 -36.78
C LYS A 257 9.30 7.78 -35.28
N ILE A 258 10.21 8.46 -34.60
CA ILE A 258 10.31 8.44 -33.16
C ILE A 258 9.49 9.60 -32.58
N VAL A 259 8.50 9.30 -31.76
CA VAL A 259 7.77 10.26 -30.95
C VAL A 259 8.24 10.10 -29.52
N LEU A 260 9.05 11.04 -29.05
CA LEU A 260 9.73 10.98 -27.77
C LEU A 260 9.12 11.95 -26.77
N PHE A 261 8.60 11.38 -25.67
CA PHE A 261 8.13 12.12 -24.51
C PHE A 261 9.27 12.18 -23.49
N TRP A 262 9.72 13.37 -23.15
CA TRP A 262 10.74 13.57 -22.13
C TRP A 262 10.53 14.84 -21.31
N ASP A 263 11.31 15.02 -20.27
CA ASP A 263 11.24 16.18 -19.42
C ASP A 263 11.97 17.40 -20.00
N ASN A 264 12.02 18.48 -19.22
CA ASN A 264 12.69 19.73 -19.59
C ASN A 264 14.12 19.84 -19.01
N ALA A 265 14.84 18.73 -18.81
CA ALA A 265 16.20 18.76 -18.28
C ALA A 265 17.14 19.65 -19.11
N GLY A 266 18.13 20.24 -18.43
CA GLY A 266 19.05 21.19 -19.08
C GLY A 266 19.86 20.58 -20.22
N TRP A 267 20.26 19.33 -20.10
CA TRP A 267 21.03 18.61 -21.12
C TRP A 267 20.20 18.26 -22.35
N HIS A 268 18.89 18.06 -22.25
CA HIS A 268 18.00 17.87 -23.40
C HIS A 268 17.95 19.11 -24.31
N ARG A 269 18.16 20.30 -23.74
CA ARG A 269 18.18 21.56 -24.45
C ARG A 269 19.58 21.95 -24.96
N GLY A 270 20.60 21.14 -24.69
CA GLY A 270 21.96 21.36 -25.15
C GLY A 270 22.07 21.43 -26.67
N SER A 271 22.92 22.33 -27.20
CA SER A 271 23.04 22.52 -28.65
C SER A 271 23.34 21.23 -29.42
N VAL A 272 24.19 20.36 -28.86
CA VAL A 272 24.55 19.07 -29.46
C VAL A 272 23.33 18.16 -29.68
N VAL A 273 22.44 18.09 -28.69
CA VAL A 273 21.22 17.31 -28.76
C VAL A 273 20.25 17.94 -29.77
N GLN A 274 20.05 19.25 -29.69
CA GLN A 274 19.16 19.97 -30.59
C GLN A 274 19.62 19.93 -32.06
N ASP A 275 20.92 19.98 -32.30
CA ASP A 275 21.48 19.83 -33.65
C ASP A 275 21.26 18.40 -34.17
N TRP A 276 21.46 17.40 -33.33
CA TRP A 276 21.21 16.02 -33.70
C TRP A 276 19.74 15.77 -34.04
N ILE A 277 18.78 16.24 -33.22
CA ILE A 277 17.34 16.13 -33.50
C ILE A 277 16.97 16.77 -34.83
N ARG A 278 17.50 17.98 -35.11
CA ARG A 278 17.25 18.67 -36.40
C ARG A 278 17.79 17.88 -37.60
N ASN A 279 18.96 17.27 -37.46
CA ASN A 279 19.61 16.55 -38.53
C ASN A 279 18.94 15.16 -38.80
N ASP A 280 18.42 14.53 -37.76
CA ASP A 280 17.65 13.29 -37.88
C ASP A 280 16.38 13.48 -38.69
N GLY A 281 15.64 14.56 -38.46
CA GLY A 281 14.45 14.98 -39.20
C GLY A 281 13.23 14.05 -39.07
N ASN A 282 13.35 12.90 -38.38
CA ASN A 282 12.27 11.92 -38.20
C ASN A 282 11.99 11.61 -36.71
N ILE A 283 12.30 12.58 -35.87
CA ILE A 283 12.01 12.55 -34.43
C ILE A 283 11.12 13.72 -34.05
N GLU A 284 10.08 13.47 -33.30
CA GLU A 284 9.18 14.49 -32.74
C GLU A 284 9.28 14.46 -31.23
N ILE A 285 9.54 15.61 -30.62
CA ILE A 285 9.68 15.76 -29.20
C ILE A 285 8.40 16.33 -28.60
N ILE A 286 7.89 15.67 -27.56
CA ILE A 286 6.78 16.16 -26.74
C ILE A 286 7.29 16.27 -25.31
N HIS A 287 7.31 17.47 -24.78
CA HIS A 287 7.76 17.69 -23.41
C HIS A 287 6.64 17.37 -22.42
N PHE A 288 7.00 16.69 -21.31
CA PHE A 288 6.13 16.59 -20.16
C PHE A 288 5.91 17.97 -19.51
N PRO A 289 4.78 18.20 -18.83
CA PRO A 289 4.57 19.43 -18.08
C PRO A 289 5.61 19.55 -16.98
N ARG A 290 5.94 20.79 -16.66
CA ARG A 290 6.97 21.06 -15.64
C ARG A 290 6.48 20.63 -14.26
N TYR A 291 7.38 20.10 -13.45
CA TYR A 291 7.12 19.68 -12.07
C TYR A 291 5.97 18.68 -11.90
N ALA A 292 5.73 17.85 -12.92
CA ALA A 292 4.71 16.81 -12.96
C ALA A 292 5.31 15.42 -13.29
N PRO A 293 6.22 14.89 -12.45
CA PRO A 293 6.85 13.57 -12.70
C PRO A 293 5.83 12.43 -12.71
N GLU A 294 4.68 12.60 -12.08
CA GLU A 294 3.58 11.63 -12.08
C GLU A 294 2.99 11.36 -13.47
N GLU A 295 3.19 12.28 -14.42
CA GLU A 295 2.75 12.08 -15.81
C GLU A 295 3.75 11.24 -16.62
N ASN A 296 4.98 11.00 -16.10
CA ASN A 296 5.98 10.19 -16.79
C ASN A 296 5.89 8.71 -16.36
N PRO A 297 5.47 7.78 -17.23
CA PRO A 297 5.43 6.36 -16.93
C PRO A 297 6.78 5.76 -16.54
N GLN A 298 7.89 6.37 -16.94
CA GLN A 298 9.24 5.93 -16.64
C GLN A 298 9.54 5.90 -15.14
N GLU A 299 8.94 6.77 -14.35
CA GLU A 299 9.06 6.77 -12.88
C GLU A 299 8.56 5.44 -12.26
N HIS A 300 7.56 4.82 -12.86
CA HIS A 300 7.08 3.50 -12.43
C HIS A 300 8.06 2.38 -12.81
N VAL A 301 8.74 2.50 -13.95
CA VAL A 301 9.81 1.58 -14.36
C VAL A 301 10.95 1.64 -13.35
N TRP A 302 11.39 2.85 -12.98
CA TRP A 302 12.41 3.07 -11.97
C TRP A 302 12.04 2.48 -10.61
N LYS A 303 10.81 2.69 -10.18
CA LYS A 303 10.30 2.12 -8.93
C LYS A 303 10.35 0.59 -8.97
N SER A 304 9.88 -0.03 -10.04
CA SER A 304 9.92 -1.49 -10.22
C SER A 304 11.35 -2.04 -10.17
N GLY A 305 12.28 -1.39 -10.87
CA GLY A 305 13.69 -1.78 -10.84
C GLY A 305 14.31 -1.69 -9.45
N ARG A 306 14.05 -0.59 -8.73
CA ARG A 306 14.53 -0.44 -7.36
C ARG A 306 13.96 -1.50 -6.41
N GLU A 307 12.68 -1.82 -6.52
CA GLU A 307 12.02 -2.85 -5.70
C GLU A 307 12.57 -4.25 -5.94
N LYS A 308 12.98 -4.56 -7.17
CA LYS A 308 13.44 -5.88 -7.57
C LYS A 308 14.94 -6.10 -7.45
N VAL A 309 15.74 -5.03 -7.51
CA VAL A 309 17.20 -5.15 -7.66
C VAL A 309 17.96 -4.48 -6.52
N THR A 310 17.50 -3.33 -6.01
CA THR A 310 18.34 -2.50 -5.13
C THR A 310 17.78 -2.22 -3.73
N HIS A 311 16.48 -2.37 -3.51
CA HIS A 311 15.92 -2.15 -2.16
C HIS A 311 16.34 -3.27 -1.21
N ASN A 312 16.84 -2.87 -0.03
CA ASN A 312 17.33 -3.75 1.03
C ASN A 312 18.57 -4.58 0.65
N GLU A 313 19.23 -4.25 -0.46
CA GLU A 313 20.44 -4.94 -0.93
C GLU A 313 21.68 -4.09 -0.64
N TYR A 314 22.77 -4.76 -0.24
CA TYR A 314 24.08 -4.13 -0.13
C TYR A 314 24.73 -4.00 -1.52
N ILE A 315 25.04 -2.79 -1.93
CA ILE A 315 25.68 -2.52 -3.22
C ILE A 315 27.19 -2.40 -3.03
N GLU A 316 27.88 -3.51 -3.17
CA GLU A 316 29.34 -3.56 -3.09
C GLU A 316 29.99 -2.92 -4.32
N ASN A 317 29.49 -3.22 -5.50
CA ASN A 317 29.98 -2.71 -6.77
C ASN A 317 28.83 -2.06 -7.56
N ILE A 318 28.95 -0.74 -7.77
CA ILE A 318 27.92 0.04 -8.45
C ILE A 318 27.74 -0.38 -9.92
N ASP A 319 28.80 -0.81 -10.61
CA ASP A 319 28.72 -1.22 -11.99
C ASP A 319 27.95 -2.53 -12.13
N VAL A 320 28.24 -3.50 -11.27
CA VAL A 320 27.52 -4.78 -11.23
C VAL A 320 26.04 -4.58 -10.92
N ALA A 321 25.73 -3.75 -9.92
CA ALA A 321 24.35 -3.45 -9.55
C ALA A 321 23.60 -2.75 -10.70
N THR A 322 24.27 -1.81 -11.40
CA THR A 322 23.67 -1.12 -12.54
C THR A 322 23.47 -2.06 -13.72
N ASP A 323 24.41 -2.95 -14.01
CA ASP A 323 24.27 -3.95 -15.08
C ASP A 323 23.12 -4.91 -14.78
N THR A 324 22.99 -5.36 -13.53
CA THR A 324 21.85 -6.19 -13.08
C THR A 324 20.52 -5.47 -13.28
N LEU A 325 20.47 -4.17 -12.97
CA LEU A 325 19.28 -3.34 -13.14
C LEU A 325 18.92 -3.18 -14.62
N VAL A 326 19.89 -2.88 -15.47
CA VAL A 326 19.70 -2.76 -16.93
C VAL A 326 19.22 -4.09 -17.53
N GLU A 327 19.80 -5.22 -17.10
CA GLU A 327 19.35 -6.56 -17.52
C GLU A 327 17.90 -6.86 -17.07
N TYR A 328 17.53 -6.45 -15.85
CA TYR A 328 16.16 -6.57 -15.39
C TYR A 328 15.20 -5.80 -16.30
N PHE A 329 15.52 -4.57 -16.66
CA PHE A 329 14.70 -3.72 -17.53
C PHE A 329 14.56 -4.36 -18.93
N LYS A 330 15.64 -4.81 -19.55
CA LYS A 330 15.63 -5.44 -20.87
C LYS A 330 14.76 -6.69 -20.95
N ARG A 331 14.66 -7.46 -19.84
CA ARG A 331 13.89 -8.71 -19.78
C ARG A 331 12.43 -8.52 -19.37
N THR A 332 12.05 -7.32 -18.88
CA THR A 332 10.72 -7.05 -18.36
C THR A 332 9.90 -6.29 -19.39
N ARG A 333 8.59 -6.60 -19.43
CA ARG A 333 7.62 -5.79 -20.17
C ARG A 333 6.80 -4.98 -19.16
N PHE A 334 6.65 -3.70 -19.43
CA PHE A 334 5.98 -2.77 -18.53
C PHE A 334 4.68 -2.27 -19.16
N GLY A 335 3.56 -2.51 -18.47
CA GLY A 335 2.23 -2.09 -18.90
C GLY A 335 1.80 -0.75 -18.28
N TYR A 336 2.74 0.16 -18.00
CA TYR A 336 2.39 1.47 -17.45
C TYR A 336 1.72 2.36 -18.50
N SER A 337 0.75 3.17 -18.05
CA SER A 337 -0.04 3.98 -18.98
C SER A 337 0.46 5.41 -19.08
N LEU A 338 0.37 5.95 -20.29
CA LEU A 338 0.47 7.38 -20.57
C LEU A 338 -0.91 7.87 -21.04
N LEU A 339 -1.51 8.79 -20.31
CA LEU A 339 -2.85 9.35 -20.62
C LEU A 339 -3.93 8.27 -20.89
N GLY A 340 -3.90 7.20 -20.10
CA GLY A 340 -4.85 6.09 -20.24
C GLY A 340 -4.52 5.10 -21.35
N VAL A 341 -3.37 5.21 -21.99
CA VAL A 341 -2.86 4.27 -22.99
C VAL A 341 -1.80 3.40 -22.39
N SER A 342 -1.93 2.09 -22.53
CA SER A 342 -0.98 1.09 -22.04
C SER A 342 -0.72 0.05 -23.12
N SER A 343 0.50 -0.50 -23.16
CA SER A 343 0.91 -1.59 -24.07
C SER A 343 0.27 -2.94 -23.70
N VAL A 344 -0.25 -3.07 -22.50
CA VAL A 344 -0.91 -4.29 -22.00
C VAL A 344 -2.38 -3.99 -21.81
N SER A 345 -3.21 -4.52 -22.68
CA SER A 345 -4.68 -4.55 -22.55
C SER A 345 -5.13 -5.80 -21.80
#